data_416fdfc63490baed754a82c7b58079a1
#
_entry.id   416fdfc63490baed754a82c7b58079a1
#
_cell.length_a   1.000
_cell.length_b   1.000
_cell.length_c   1.000
_cell.angle_alpha   90.00
_cell.angle_beta   90.00
_cell.angle_gamma   90.00
#
_symmetry.space_group_name_H-M   'P 1'
#
loop_
_entity.id
_entity.type
_entity.pdbx_description
1 polymer ?
#
loop_
_entity_poly.entity_id
_entity_poly.type
_entity_poly.pdbx_seq_one_letter_code
_entity_poly.pdbx_strand_id
1 'polypeptide(L)'
;VKGDYQDLVDEISALLGAPATLENRDFRLIAFGAHDSDDDLAMDPVRTRSILTRQSTAAVRSWFEGFGIARATGPVRIPAAPDAGVFRGRICLPVRYRGIVQGYVWLLDQDPGGQDPGPGPAALDAAMEVAQRIGVLLAEEAKAGADLSREFLAVLTAGRGWQQDMAVAALREALGAGADGLHAAVCVAPWAGEVPASVPGAAAVCLVPWRGREEDGPAEQALALLVRLRSADVATPAVTLATRLAAGAGQPGPPTAGIGEPRRGLATLADAWTEASAGARAAAAQPRLGPVAQWSAIGPYRMLAALAADPVDDPATRALLAPAHRELARTAEVFLDSAGQAGRAAAALGIHRQTLYYRLSRVEQLTGLDLDEGEDRLLLHMALKSARLHS
;
A
#
# COMPACT_ATOMS: atom_id res chain seq x y z
N VAL A 1 11.94 -5.46 -20.32
CA VAL A 1 11.12 -6.44 -19.57
C VAL A 1 9.69 -6.45 -20.08
N LYS A 2 9.00 -5.30 -20.25
CA LYS A 2 7.60 -5.30 -20.71
C LYS A 2 7.42 -5.71 -22.19
N GLY A 3 8.43 -5.47 -23.04
CA GLY A 3 8.49 -5.96 -24.43
C GLY A 3 8.64 -7.47 -24.49
N ASP A 4 9.47 -8.03 -23.62
CA ASP A 4 9.81 -9.47 -23.64
C ASP A 4 8.57 -10.36 -23.36
N TYR A 5 7.65 -9.93 -22.46
CA TYR A 5 6.42 -10.66 -22.21
C TYR A 5 5.42 -10.59 -23.37
N GLN A 6 5.35 -9.45 -24.02
CA GLN A 6 4.45 -9.29 -25.17
C GLN A 6 4.87 -10.19 -26.31
N ASP A 7 6.17 -10.23 -26.64
CA ASP A 7 6.72 -11.07 -27.70
C ASP A 7 6.45 -12.57 -27.44
N LEU A 8 6.59 -13.01 -26.17
CA LEU A 8 6.33 -14.39 -25.77
C LEU A 8 4.83 -14.74 -25.80
N VAL A 9 3.96 -13.81 -25.45
CA VAL A 9 2.50 -13.99 -25.54
C VAL A 9 2.05 -14.05 -27.00
N ASP A 10 2.65 -13.23 -27.86
CA ASP A 10 2.38 -13.23 -29.30
C ASP A 10 2.91 -14.53 -29.96
N GLU A 11 4.07 -15.06 -29.52
CA GLU A 11 4.57 -16.36 -29.93
C GLU A 11 3.59 -17.51 -29.58
N ILE A 12 3.04 -17.52 -28.35
CA ILE A 12 2.02 -18.49 -27.96
C ILE A 12 0.75 -18.32 -28.80
N SER A 13 0.32 -17.08 -29.01
CA SER A 13 -0.86 -16.78 -29.82
C SER A 13 -0.72 -17.31 -31.26
N ALA A 14 0.46 -17.16 -31.85
CA ALA A 14 0.78 -17.67 -33.18
C ALA A 14 0.82 -19.22 -33.23
N LEU A 15 1.45 -19.87 -32.25
CA LEU A 15 1.52 -21.32 -32.13
C LEU A 15 0.14 -22.00 -32.02
N LEU A 16 -0.78 -21.36 -31.33
CA LEU A 16 -2.10 -21.94 -31.00
C LEU A 16 -3.23 -21.35 -31.86
N GLY A 17 -2.94 -20.40 -32.73
CA GLY A 17 -3.93 -19.77 -33.63
C GLY A 17 -5.04 -19.02 -32.86
N ALA A 18 -4.81 -18.64 -31.59
CA ALA A 18 -5.77 -17.97 -30.74
C ALA A 18 -5.11 -16.91 -29.87
N PRO A 19 -5.73 -15.74 -29.64
CA PRO A 19 -5.15 -14.68 -28.84
C PRO A 19 -5.00 -15.11 -27.38
N ALA A 20 -3.77 -15.04 -26.88
CA ALA A 20 -3.40 -15.40 -25.53
C ALA A 20 -3.44 -14.17 -24.58
N THR A 21 -3.64 -14.41 -23.30
CA THR A 21 -3.45 -13.42 -22.22
C THR A 21 -2.57 -14.03 -21.15
N LEU A 22 -1.59 -13.25 -20.66
CA LEU A 22 -0.72 -13.63 -19.54
C LEU A 22 -1.15 -12.88 -18.29
N GLU A 23 -1.42 -13.63 -17.24
CA GLU A 23 -1.68 -13.12 -15.90
C GLU A 23 -0.64 -13.67 -14.91
N ASN A 24 -0.29 -12.89 -13.86
CA ASN A 24 0.52 -13.40 -12.77
C ASN A 24 -0.30 -14.34 -11.87
N ARG A 25 0.34 -14.92 -10.84
CA ARG A 25 -0.33 -15.83 -9.89
C ARG A 25 -1.51 -15.19 -9.12
N ASP A 26 -1.57 -13.85 -9.07
CA ASP A 26 -2.65 -13.08 -8.45
C ASP A 26 -3.74 -12.66 -9.45
N PHE A 27 -3.72 -13.24 -10.65
CA PHE A 27 -4.66 -12.95 -11.73
C PHE A 27 -4.65 -11.46 -12.18
N ARG A 28 -3.47 -10.83 -12.10
CA ARG A 28 -3.25 -9.52 -12.70
C ARG A 28 -2.68 -9.66 -14.09
N LEU A 29 -3.28 -8.96 -15.03
CA LEU A 29 -2.88 -8.96 -16.43
C LEU A 29 -1.48 -8.33 -16.60
N ILE A 30 -0.58 -9.08 -17.26
CA ILE A 30 0.78 -8.66 -17.63
C ILE A 30 0.84 -8.27 -19.10
N ALA A 31 0.40 -9.15 -19.99
CA ALA A 31 0.42 -8.98 -21.43
C ALA A 31 -0.79 -9.68 -22.09
N PHE A 32 -1.16 -9.26 -23.28
CA PHE A 32 -2.21 -9.90 -24.07
C PHE A 32 -1.92 -9.78 -25.57
N GLY A 33 -2.17 -10.86 -26.32
CA GLY A 33 -2.08 -10.87 -27.76
C GLY A 33 -3.15 -10.00 -28.40
N ALA A 34 -2.74 -9.20 -29.39
CA ALA A 34 -3.67 -8.37 -30.15
C ALA A 34 -4.68 -9.26 -30.90
N HIS A 35 -5.91 -8.85 -30.93
CA HIS A 35 -6.98 -9.52 -31.67
C HIS A 35 -7.14 -8.77 -33.00
N ASP A 36 -6.79 -9.46 -34.08
CA ASP A 36 -6.97 -8.95 -35.44
C ASP A 36 -8.28 -9.57 -35.97
N SER A 37 -9.42 -9.12 -35.46
CA SER A 37 -10.70 -9.63 -35.96
C SER A 37 -11.79 -8.60 -35.93
N ASP A 38 -12.41 -8.42 -37.08
CA ASP A 38 -13.73 -7.81 -37.31
C ASP A 38 -14.88 -8.60 -36.63
N ASP A 39 -14.58 -9.58 -35.80
CA ASP A 39 -15.56 -10.46 -35.16
C ASP A 39 -15.84 -10.00 -33.72
N ASP A 40 -16.77 -9.05 -33.57
CA ASP A 40 -17.32 -8.57 -32.29
C ASP A 40 -17.93 -9.70 -31.43
N LEU A 41 -18.19 -10.88 -32.00
CA LEU A 41 -18.67 -12.10 -31.31
C LEU A 41 -17.56 -12.82 -30.50
N ALA A 42 -16.30 -12.45 -30.67
CA ALA A 42 -15.17 -13.07 -29.98
C ALA A 42 -14.88 -12.47 -28.59
N MET A 43 -15.59 -11.45 -28.14
CA MET A 43 -15.34 -10.76 -26.87
C MET A 43 -16.06 -11.45 -25.71
N ASP A 44 -15.36 -12.35 -25.03
CA ASP A 44 -15.80 -12.91 -23.74
C ASP A 44 -15.79 -11.82 -22.65
N PRO A 45 -16.92 -11.58 -21.93
CA PRO A 45 -17.00 -10.53 -20.91
C PRO A 45 -15.97 -10.62 -19.80
N VAL A 46 -15.55 -11.83 -19.42
CA VAL A 46 -14.51 -12.04 -18.39
C VAL A 46 -13.16 -11.57 -18.93
N ARG A 47 -12.81 -11.92 -20.17
CA ARG A 47 -11.57 -11.47 -20.81
C ARG A 47 -11.56 -9.96 -20.99
N THR A 48 -12.63 -9.39 -21.53
CA THR A 48 -12.77 -7.94 -21.72
C THR A 48 -12.61 -7.21 -20.40
N ARG A 49 -13.25 -7.70 -19.34
CA ARG A 49 -13.14 -7.13 -18.01
C ARG A 49 -11.71 -7.24 -17.47
N SER A 50 -11.06 -8.41 -17.59
CA SER A 50 -9.66 -8.59 -17.15
C SER A 50 -8.71 -7.66 -17.89
N ILE A 51 -8.92 -7.44 -19.18
CA ILE A 51 -8.12 -6.49 -19.98
C ILE A 51 -8.36 -5.04 -19.52
N LEU A 52 -9.63 -4.62 -19.37
CA LEU A 52 -9.99 -3.25 -19.01
C LEU A 52 -9.61 -2.90 -17.56
N THR A 53 -9.86 -3.81 -16.61
CA THR A 53 -9.56 -3.60 -15.18
C THR A 53 -8.16 -4.05 -14.78
N ARG A 54 -7.45 -4.74 -15.65
CA ARG A 54 -6.16 -5.40 -15.43
C ARG A 54 -6.15 -6.40 -14.27
N GLN A 55 -7.32 -6.90 -13.89
CA GLN A 55 -7.47 -7.88 -12.81
C GLN A 55 -8.75 -8.68 -12.93
N SER A 56 -8.69 -9.99 -12.64
CA SER A 56 -9.86 -10.84 -12.50
C SER A 56 -10.54 -10.66 -11.14
N THR A 57 -11.86 -10.87 -11.08
CA THR A 57 -12.60 -10.81 -9.81
C THR A 57 -12.26 -12.02 -8.91
N ALA A 58 -12.41 -11.87 -7.59
CA ALA A 58 -12.18 -12.95 -6.63
C ALA A 58 -13.04 -14.19 -6.92
N ALA A 59 -14.29 -14.00 -7.34
CA ALA A 59 -15.19 -15.10 -7.69
C ALA A 59 -14.71 -15.87 -8.92
N VAL A 60 -14.29 -15.18 -9.98
CA VAL A 60 -13.72 -15.78 -11.20
C VAL A 60 -12.42 -16.51 -10.87
N ARG A 61 -11.56 -15.92 -10.08
CA ARG A 61 -10.31 -16.55 -9.61
C ARG A 61 -10.60 -17.86 -8.88
N SER A 62 -11.45 -17.82 -7.85
CA SER A 62 -11.79 -19.01 -7.05
C SER A 62 -12.39 -20.13 -7.92
N TRP A 63 -13.19 -19.75 -8.91
CA TRP A 63 -13.78 -20.71 -9.85
C TRP A 63 -12.71 -21.38 -10.71
N PHE A 64 -11.77 -20.62 -11.30
CA PHE A 64 -10.67 -21.17 -12.07
C PHE A 64 -9.73 -22.05 -11.22
N GLU A 65 -9.42 -21.63 -9.99
CA GLU A 65 -8.60 -22.41 -9.06
C GLU A 65 -9.22 -23.79 -8.75
N GLY A 66 -10.55 -23.91 -8.78
CA GLY A 66 -11.29 -25.16 -8.61
C GLY A 66 -10.94 -26.23 -9.63
N PHE A 67 -10.45 -25.87 -10.83
CA PHE A 67 -9.98 -26.81 -11.85
C PHE A 67 -8.55 -27.33 -11.62
N GLY A 68 -7.93 -26.97 -10.51
CA GLY A 68 -6.61 -27.47 -10.13
C GLY A 68 -5.45 -26.85 -10.94
N ILE A 69 -5.65 -25.71 -11.60
CA ILE A 69 -4.66 -25.04 -12.44
C ILE A 69 -3.35 -24.74 -11.69
N ALA A 70 -3.43 -24.46 -10.39
CA ALA A 70 -2.27 -24.21 -9.55
C ALA A 70 -1.38 -25.46 -9.34
N ARG A 71 -1.92 -26.66 -9.53
CA ARG A 71 -1.20 -27.93 -9.38
C ARG A 71 -0.84 -28.58 -10.71
N ALA A 72 -1.53 -28.18 -11.78
CA ALA A 72 -1.33 -28.75 -13.10
C ALA A 72 0.09 -28.50 -13.62
N THR A 73 0.68 -29.48 -14.28
CA THR A 73 2.00 -29.41 -14.93
C THR A 73 1.91 -29.26 -16.45
N GLY A 74 0.72 -29.46 -17.01
CA GLY A 74 0.41 -29.33 -18.42
C GLY A 74 -0.83 -28.46 -18.65
N PRO A 75 -1.26 -28.32 -19.91
CA PRO A 75 -2.44 -27.56 -20.29
C PRO A 75 -3.71 -28.07 -19.60
N VAL A 76 -4.55 -27.18 -19.10
CA VAL A 76 -5.85 -27.51 -18.50
C VAL A 76 -6.96 -26.93 -19.36
N ARG A 77 -7.87 -27.78 -19.87
CA ARG A 77 -9.08 -27.33 -20.55
C ARG A 77 -10.18 -27.09 -19.53
N ILE A 78 -10.78 -25.91 -19.58
CA ILE A 78 -11.85 -25.49 -18.68
C ILE A 78 -13.10 -25.26 -19.53
N PRO A 79 -14.20 -25.99 -19.26
CA PRO A 79 -15.43 -25.84 -20.04
C PRO A 79 -16.08 -24.48 -19.85
N ALA A 80 -16.93 -24.11 -20.80
CA ALA A 80 -17.80 -22.95 -20.63
C ALA A 80 -18.75 -23.15 -19.43
N ALA A 81 -19.01 -22.10 -18.68
CA ALA A 81 -19.96 -22.07 -17.57
C ALA A 81 -20.72 -20.73 -17.59
N PRO A 82 -21.77 -20.61 -18.40
CA PRO A 82 -22.55 -19.37 -18.53
C PRO A 82 -23.10 -18.87 -17.19
N ASP A 83 -23.46 -19.78 -16.29
CA ASP A 83 -23.93 -19.46 -14.94
C ASP A 83 -22.86 -18.77 -14.07
N ALA A 84 -21.57 -19.01 -14.36
CA ALA A 84 -20.44 -18.35 -13.74
C ALA A 84 -19.95 -17.11 -14.53
N GLY A 85 -20.66 -16.74 -15.60
CA GLY A 85 -20.30 -15.63 -16.50
C GLY A 85 -19.19 -15.99 -17.52
N VAL A 86 -18.79 -17.25 -17.60
CA VAL A 86 -17.76 -17.76 -18.54
C VAL A 86 -18.47 -18.40 -19.74
N PHE A 87 -18.67 -17.62 -20.80
CA PHE A 87 -19.46 -18.03 -21.95
C PHE A 87 -18.72 -18.93 -22.93
N ARG A 88 -17.39 -18.95 -22.88
CA ARG A 88 -16.54 -19.79 -23.74
C ARG A 88 -15.57 -20.61 -22.92
N GLY A 89 -15.30 -21.83 -23.36
CA GLY A 89 -14.26 -22.68 -22.80
C GLY A 89 -12.89 -22.01 -22.89
N ARG A 90 -11.97 -22.43 -22.05
CA ARG A 90 -10.62 -21.86 -21.97
C ARG A 90 -9.58 -22.96 -21.91
N ILE A 91 -8.42 -22.68 -22.45
CA ILE A 91 -7.20 -23.44 -22.20
C ILE A 91 -6.31 -22.60 -21.29
N CYS A 92 -5.94 -23.17 -20.15
CA CYS A 92 -5.00 -22.60 -19.22
C CYS A 92 -3.64 -23.29 -19.38
N LEU A 93 -2.59 -22.54 -19.70
CA LEU A 93 -1.21 -22.99 -19.64
C LEU A 93 -0.59 -22.50 -18.32
N PRO A 94 -0.34 -23.37 -17.34
CA PRO A 94 0.29 -22.95 -16.09
C PRO A 94 1.75 -22.57 -16.34
N VAL A 95 2.10 -21.34 -16.03
CA VAL A 95 3.46 -20.80 -16.14
C VAL A 95 4.22 -21.15 -14.87
N ARG A 96 5.24 -22.02 -14.97
CA ARG A 96 5.94 -22.57 -13.82
C ARG A 96 7.46 -22.35 -13.89
N TYR A 97 8.06 -22.18 -12.70
CA TYR A 97 9.49 -22.19 -12.52
C TYR A 97 9.85 -23.07 -11.31
N ARG A 98 10.72 -24.07 -11.51
CA ARG A 98 11.12 -25.06 -10.47
C ARG A 98 9.94 -25.62 -9.68
N GLY A 99 8.87 -25.98 -10.39
CA GLY A 99 7.67 -26.57 -9.78
C GLY A 99 6.67 -25.57 -9.16
N ILE A 100 7.03 -24.29 -9.06
CA ILE A 100 6.17 -23.24 -8.48
C ILE A 100 5.47 -22.48 -9.61
N VAL A 101 4.15 -22.27 -9.50
CA VAL A 101 3.37 -21.45 -10.43
C VAL A 101 3.73 -19.98 -10.23
N GLN A 102 4.08 -19.32 -11.32
CA GLN A 102 4.39 -17.89 -11.38
C GLN A 102 3.24 -17.09 -12.04
N GLY A 103 2.43 -17.77 -12.86
CA GLY A 103 1.34 -17.14 -13.58
C GLY A 103 0.59 -18.13 -14.44
N TYR A 104 -0.28 -17.63 -15.29
CA TYR A 104 -1.12 -18.41 -16.18
C TYR A 104 -1.23 -17.72 -17.54
N VAL A 105 -1.14 -18.51 -18.61
CA VAL A 105 -1.51 -18.06 -19.95
C VAL A 105 -2.88 -18.62 -20.27
N TRP A 106 -3.79 -17.75 -20.70
CA TRP A 106 -5.17 -18.06 -21.01
C TRP A 106 -5.44 -17.90 -22.50
N LEU A 107 -6.10 -18.89 -23.09
CA LEU A 107 -6.63 -18.83 -24.44
C LEU A 107 -8.12 -19.14 -24.40
N LEU A 108 -8.88 -18.57 -25.32
CA LEU A 108 -10.27 -18.98 -25.53
C LEU A 108 -10.25 -20.28 -26.33
N ASP A 109 -10.97 -21.30 -25.85
CA ASP A 109 -11.19 -22.53 -26.62
C ASP A 109 -12.15 -22.22 -27.77
N GLN A 110 -11.70 -22.49 -29.00
CA GLN A 110 -12.36 -21.96 -30.19
C GLN A 110 -13.72 -22.60 -30.49
N ASP A 111 -13.96 -23.84 -30.05
CA ASP A 111 -15.27 -24.42 -30.17
C ASP A 111 -15.50 -25.67 -29.27
N PRO A 112 -16.28 -25.59 -28.20
CA PRO A 112 -16.57 -26.74 -27.33
C PRO A 112 -17.56 -27.74 -27.94
N GLY A 113 -17.99 -27.58 -29.17
CA GLY A 113 -18.93 -28.44 -29.85
C GLY A 113 -18.79 -28.47 -31.36
N GLY A 114 -17.78 -27.79 -31.90
CA GLY A 114 -17.57 -27.62 -33.31
C GLY A 114 -16.64 -28.67 -33.98
N GLN A 115 -16.51 -28.54 -35.29
CA GLN A 115 -15.73 -29.41 -36.13
C GLN A 115 -14.22 -29.15 -36.05
N ASP A 116 -13.77 -28.15 -35.27
CA ASP A 116 -12.36 -27.87 -35.10
C ASP A 116 -11.85 -28.55 -33.82
N PRO A 117 -10.89 -29.51 -33.93
CA PRO A 117 -10.34 -30.21 -32.77
C PRO A 117 -9.53 -29.33 -31.82
N GLY A 118 -9.41 -28.02 -32.09
CA GLY A 118 -8.58 -27.09 -31.35
C GLY A 118 -7.09 -27.41 -31.48
N PRO A 119 -6.21 -26.70 -30.74
CA PRO A 119 -4.76 -26.91 -30.86
C PRO A 119 -4.39 -28.35 -30.48
N GLY A 120 -3.63 -28.98 -31.38
CA GLY A 120 -3.15 -30.34 -31.20
C GLY A 120 -2.07 -30.48 -30.11
N PRO A 121 -1.77 -31.70 -29.63
CA PRO A 121 -0.80 -31.94 -28.57
C PRO A 121 0.56 -31.29 -28.81
N ALA A 122 1.10 -31.41 -30.01
CA ALA A 122 2.41 -30.85 -30.37
C ALA A 122 2.46 -29.30 -30.28
N ALA A 123 1.37 -28.63 -30.66
CA ALA A 123 1.28 -27.19 -30.55
C ALA A 123 1.15 -26.76 -29.09
N LEU A 124 0.42 -27.50 -28.27
CA LEU A 124 0.31 -27.28 -26.82
C LEU A 124 1.65 -27.51 -26.12
N ASP A 125 2.41 -28.52 -26.49
CA ASP A 125 3.74 -28.82 -25.95
C ASP A 125 4.71 -27.66 -26.29
N ALA A 126 4.72 -27.20 -27.55
CA ALA A 126 5.52 -26.02 -27.94
C ALA A 126 5.12 -24.76 -27.16
N ALA A 127 3.82 -24.53 -26.97
CA ALA A 127 3.35 -23.38 -26.17
C ALA A 127 3.75 -23.51 -24.68
N MET A 128 3.79 -24.71 -24.13
CA MET A 128 4.27 -24.96 -22.77
C MET A 128 5.77 -24.68 -22.62
N GLU A 129 6.60 -24.91 -23.66
CA GLU A 129 8.01 -24.50 -23.65
C GLU A 129 8.16 -22.96 -23.57
N VAL A 130 7.32 -22.21 -24.30
CA VAL A 130 7.28 -20.77 -24.20
C VAL A 130 6.78 -20.32 -22.81
N ALA A 131 5.76 -21.00 -22.27
CA ALA A 131 5.27 -20.73 -20.92
C ALA A 131 6.35 -20.97 -19.86
N GLN A 132 7.25 -21.94 -20.03
CA GLN A 132 8.39 -22.13 -19.14
C GLN A 132 9.39 -20.95 -19.23
N ARG A 133 9.65 -20.40 -20.41
CA ARG A 133 10.49 -19.20 -20.58
C ARG A 133 9.89 -18.00 -19.86
N ILE A 134 8.58 -17.81 -19.96
CA ILE A 134 7.84 -16.79 -19.19
C ILE A 134 8.02 -17.05 -17.69
N GLY A 135 7.94 -18.30 -17.26
CA GLY A 135 8.10 -18.70 -15.86
C GLY A 135 9.45 -18.31 -15.25
N VAL A 136 10.53 -18.42 -16.02
CA VAL A 136 11.87 -17.99 -15.63
C VAL A 136 11.87 -16.48 -15.40
N LEU A 137 11.38 -15.70 -16.36
CA LEU A 137 11.35 -14.24 -16.26
C LEU A 137 10.51 -13.73 -15.08
N LEU A 138 9.33 -14.31 -14.87
CA LEU A 138 8.47 -13.95 -13.75
C LEU A 138 9.12 -14.29 -12.38
N ALA A 139 9.82 -15.42 -12.31
CA ALA A 139 10.52 -15.84 -11.09
C ALA A 139 11.72 -14.93 -10.79
N GLU A 140 12.48 -14.52 -11.80
CA GLU A 140 13.59 -13.57 -11.67
C GLU A 140 13.08 -12.19 -11.23
N GLU A 141 11.99 -11.72 -11.83
CA GLU A 141 11.36 -10.45 -11.45
C GLU A 141 10.82 -10.48 -10.01
N ALA A 142 10.16 -11.58 -9.61
CA ALA A 142 9.68 -11.76 -8.25
C ALA A 142 10.83 -11.80 -7.24
N LYS A 143 11.94 -12.47 -7.59
CA LYS A 143 13.15 -12.51 -6.76
C LYS A 143 13.76 -11.12 -6.61
N ALA A 144 13.96 -10.41 -7.72
CA ALA A 144 14.49 -9.04 -7.70
C ALA A 144 13.62 -8.11 -6.86
N GLY A 145 12.28 -8.23 -6.95
CA GLY A 145 11.33 -7.49 -6.14
C GLY A 145 11.44 -7.82 -4.64
N ALA A 146 11.61 -9.11 -4.29
CA ALA A 146 11.80 -9.52 -2.90
C ALA A 146 13.15 -9.04 -2.32
N ASP A 147 14.22 -9.12 -3.11
CA ASP A 147 15.53 -8.61 -2.73
C ASP A 147 15.46 -7.09 -2.51
N LEU A 148 14.83 -6.35 -3.41
CA LEU A 148 14.63 -4.92 -3.28
C LEU A 148 13.82 -4.54 -2.02
N SER A 149 12.75 -5.28 -1.73
CA SER A 149 11.94 -5.08 -0.52
C SER A 149 12.75 -5.30 0.76
N ARG A 150 13.59 -6.33 0.78
CA ARG A 150 14.47 -6.64 1.91
C ARG A 150 15.51 -5.54 2.15
N GLU A 151 16.20 -5.09 1.09
CA GLU A 151 17.20 -4.03 1.21
C GLU A 151 16.55 -2.69 1.58
N PHE A 152 15.35 -2.41 1.06
CA PHE A 152 14.60 -1.22 1.46
C PHE A 152 14.23 -1.27 2.95
N LEU A 153 13.71 -2.39 3.44
CA LEU A 153 13.42 -2.57 4.87
C LEU A 153 14.68 -2.38 5.72
N ALA A 154 15.82 -2.95 5.28
CA ALA A 154 17.07 -2.81 6.00
C ALA A 154 17.49 -1.34 6.17
N VAL A 155 17.34 -0.50 5.13
CA VAL A 155 17.65 0.93 5.22
C VAL A 155 16.71 1.65 6.20
N LEU A 156 15.43 1.28 6.25
CA LEU A 156 14.46 1.94 7.12
C LEU A 156 14.61 1.57 8.61
N THR A 157 15.19 0.40 8.89
CA THR A 157 15.29 -0.17 10.25
C THR A 157 16.71 -0.25 10.79
N ALA A 158 17.74 -0.02 9.97
CA ALA A 158 19.13 -0.06 10.40
C ALA A 158 19.43 1.05 11.43
N GLY A 159 20.21 0.69 12.44
CA GLY A 159 20.80 1.66 13.35
C GLY A 159 21.78 2.57 12.61
N ARG A 160 21.92 3.81 13.10
CA ARG A 160 22.85 4.78 12.53
C ARG A 160 24.29 4.25 12.56
N GLY A 161 25.09 4.61 11.55
CA GLY A 161 26.50 4.22 11.40
C GLY A 161 26.68 3.19 10.30
N TRP A 162 27.70 2.36 10.43
CA TRP A 162 28.14 1.43 9.38
C TRP A 162 27.04 0.48 8.88
N GLN A 163 26.09 0.09 9.74
CA GLN A 163 24.97 -0.77 9.36
C GLN A 163 24.06 -0.05 8.35
N GLN A 164 23.77 1.22 8.60
CA GLN A 164 22.99 2.04 7.67
C GLN A 164 23.73 2.25 6.35
N ASP A 165 25.05 2.50 6.40
CA ASP A 165 25.87 2.69 5.20
C ASP A 165 25.87 1.42 4.33
N MET A 166 25.97 0.25 4.94
CA MET A 166 25.89 -1.03 4.24
C MET A 166 24.52 -1.28 3.63
N ALA A 167 23.45 -1.01 4.38
CA ALA A 167 22.08 -1.15 3.87
C ALA A 167 21.80 -0.20 2.70
N VAL A 168 22.26 1.05 2.78
CA VAL A 168 22.17 2.03 1.69
C VAL A 168 22.93 1.57 0.46
N ALA A 169 24.14 1.01 0.62
CA ALA A 169 24.94 0.47 -0.49
C ALA A 169 24.21 -0.70 -1.18
N ALA A 170 23.65 -1.63 -0.41
CA ALA A 170 22.89 -2.77 -0.94
C ALA A 170 21.62 -2.33 -1.67
N LEU A 171 20.86 -1.38 -1.09
CA LEU A 171 19.67 -0.82 -1.74
C LEU A 171 20.03 -0.06 -3.03
N ARG A 172 21.17 0.65 -3.04
CA ARG A 172 21.68 1.35 -4.23
C ARG A 172 21.96 0.37 -5.37
N GLU A 173 22.60 -0.75 -5.08
CA GLU A 173 22.86 -1.81 -6.04
C GLU A 173 21.54 -2.39 -6.59
N ALA A 174 20.60 -2.71 -5.71
CA ALA A 174 19.30 -3.26 -6.09
C ALA A 174 18.44 -2.30 -6.94
N LEU A 175 18.50 -0.98 -6.70
CA LEU A 175 17.79 0.05 -7.47
C LEU A 175 18.50 0.42 -8.77
N GLY A 176 19.80 0.14 -8.90
CA GLY A 176 20.62 0.45 -10.05
C GLY A 176 20.63 1.95 -10.36
N ALA A 177 20.54 2.31 -11.64
CA ALA A 177 20.58 3.70 -12.12
C ALA A 177 19.50 4.62 -11.51
N GLY A 178 18.52 4.06 -10.85
CA GLY A 178 17.46 4.80 -10.16
C GLY A 178 17.83 5.36 -8.79
N ALA A 179 18.91 4.87 -8.19
CA ALA A 179 19.28 5.14 -6.80
C ALA A 179 19.62 6.60 -6.50
N ASP A 180 20.24 7.30 -7.45
CA ASP A 180 20.67 8.69 -7.29
C ASP A 180 19.59 9.72 -7.66
N GLY A 181 18.40 9.24 -7.97
CA GLY A 181 17.23 10.07 -8.27
C GLY A 181 16.69 10.80 -7.07
N LEU A 182 15.63 11.57 -7.30
CA LEU A 182 14.84 12.20 -6.27
C LEU A 182 13.76 11.23 -5.79
N HIS A 183 13.66 11.03 -4.48
CA HIS A 183 12.72 10.09 -3.86
C HIS A 183 11.93 10.74 -2.74
N ALA A 184 10.70 10.28 -2.56
CA ALA A 184 9.92 10.49 -1.35
C ALA A 184 9.60 9.14 -0.69
N ALA A 185 9.72 9.08 0.62
CA ALA A 185 9.20 7.98 1.41
C ALA A 185 7.70 8.20 1.66
N VAL A 186 6.91 7.15 1.54
CA VAL A 186 5.47 7.16 1.85
C VAL A 186 5.20 6.06 2.87
N CYS A 187 4.48 6.41 3.94
CA CYS A 187 3.99 5.49 4.96
C CYS A 187 2.48 5.37 4.84
N VAL A 188 1.94 4.16 4.81
CA VAL A 188 0.49 3.89 4.88
C VAL A 188 0.23 2.98 6.07
N ALA A 189 -0.51 3.44 7.07
CA ALA A 189 -0.71 2.72 8.33
C ALA A 189 -2.11 2.96 8.94
N PRO A 190 -2.66 1.98 9.66
CA PRO A 190 -2.18 0.60 9.76
C PRO A 190 -2.35 -0.15 8.45
N TRP A 191 -1.53 -1.18 8.20
CA TRP A 191 -1.64 -2.02 7.02
C TRP A 191 -1.90 -3.47 7.41
N ALA A 192 -3.01 -4.02 6.95
CA ALA A 192 -3.32 -5.43 7.12
C ALA A 192 -3.08 -6.18 5.80
N GLY A 193 -2.40 -7.31 5.88
CA GLY A 193 -2.11 -8.15 4.74
C GLY A 193 -0.63 -8.23 4.37
N GLU A 194 -0.35 -8.96 3.32
CA GLU A 194 1.01 -9.18 2.82
C GLU A 194 1.55 -7.97 2.06
N VAL A 195 2.86 -7.96 1.84
CA VAL A 195 3.50 -7.00 0.93
C VAL A 195 2.91 -7.19 -0.46
N PRO A 196 2.33 -6.15 -1.08
CA PRO A 196 1.90 -6.25 -2.46
C PRO A 196 3.07 -6.61 -3.38
N ALA A 197 2.91 -7.61 -4.24
CA ALA A 197 3.96 -8.05 -5.16
C ALA A 197 4.49 -6.91 -6.06
N SER A 198 3.64 -5.96 -6.39
CA SER A 198 4.02 -4.70 -7.04
C SER A 198 3.03 -3.59 -6.71
N VAL A 199 3.54 -2.38 -6.55
CA VAL A 199 2.72 -1.17 -6.41
C VAL A 199 3.08 -0.22 -7.54
N PRO A 200 2.20 -0.05 -8.55
CA PRO A 200 2.49 0.84 -9.68
C PRO A 200 2.77 2.26 -9.20
N GLY A 201 3.94 2.79 -9.57
CA GLY A 201 4.43 4.10 -9.15
C GLY A 201 5.40 4.06 -7.95
N ALA A 202 5.56 2.94 -7.26
CA ALA A 202 6.59 2.76 -6.26
C ALA A 202 7.86 2.12 -6.88
N ALA A 203 9.02 2.59 -6.48
CA ALA A 203 10.32 2.03 -6.84
C ALA A 203 10.70 0.85 -5.93
N ALA A 204 10.28 0.88 -4.67
CA ALA A 204 10.41 -0.22 -3.71
C ALA A 204 9.22 -0.19 -2.74
N VAL A 205 8.92 -1.35 -2.13
CA VAL A 205 7.84 -1.52 -1.17
C VAL A 205 8.24 -2.56 -0.12
N CYS A 206 7.94 -2.32 1.16
CA CYS A 206 8.12 -3.31 2.23
C CYS A 206 7.13 -3.06 3.36
N LEU A 207 7.01 -4.03 4.27
CA LEU A 207 6.30 -3.85 5.54
C LEU A 207 7.30 -3.50 6.64
N VAL A 208 6.91 -2.56 7.49
CA VAL A 208 7.71 -2.11 8.64
C VAL A 208 6.85 -2.23 9.89
N PRO A 209 7.37 -2.67 11.05
CA PRO A 209 6.65 -2.62 12.31
C PRO A 209 6.14 -1.20 12.58
N TRP A 210 4.85 -1.08 12.97
CA TRP A 210 4.22 0.22 13.16
C TRP A 210 3.93 0.55 14.62
N ARG A 211 3.14 -0.27 15.29
CA ARG A 211 2.75 -0.14 16.70
C ARG A 211 2.65 -1.51 17.35
N GLY A 212 2.72 -1.54 18.66
CA GLY A 212 2.57 -2.73 19.47
C GLY A 212 3.91 -3.35 19.87
N ARG A 213 4.02 -3.69 21.15
CA ARG A 213 4.98 -4.67 21.65
C ARG A 213 4.28 -6.03 21.58
N GLU A 214 5.04 -7.11 21.43
CA GLU A 214 4.49 -8.48 21.38
C GLU A 214 3.61 -8.84 22.59
N GLU A 215 3.70 -8.08 23.67
CA GLU A 215 2.91 -8.25 24.90
C GLU A 215 1.45 -7.77 24.77
N ASP A 216 1.14 -6.88 23.79
CA ASP A 216 -0.18 -6.24 23.63
C ASP A 216 -1.01 -6.81 22.46
N GLY A 217 -0.54 -7.84 21.78
CA GLY A 217 -1.20 -8.44 20.61
C GLY A 217 -0.30 -8.44 19.35
N PRO A 218 -0.84 -8.88 18.20
CA PRO A 218 -0.06 -8.88 16.94
C PRO A 218 0.37 -7.45 16.59
N ALA A 219 1.68 -7.26 16.41
CA ALA A 219 2.25 -5.97 16.05
C ALA A 219 1.60 -5.43 14.77
N GLU A 220 1.06 -4.23 14.83
CA GLU A 220 0.57 -3.54 13.65
C GLU A 220 1.72 -3.25 12.69
N GLN A 221 1.42 -3.26 11.40
CA GLN A 221 2.39 -3.00 10.35
C GLN A 221 2.02 -1.73 9.59
N ALA A 222 3.02 -1.10 8.99
CA ALA A 222 2.88 -0.06 7.99
C ALA A 222 3.45 -0.52 6.66
N LEU A 223 2.82 -0.12 5.57
CA LEU A 223 3.36 -0.27 4.24
C LEU A 223 4.26 0.93 3.94
N ALA A 224 5.54 0.66 3.76
CA ALA A 224 6.53 1.64 3.34
C ALA A 224 6.72 1.58 1.82
N LEU A 225 6.73 2.74 1.17
CA LEU A 225 6.96 2.85 -0.27
C LEU A 225 8.03 3.90 -0.56
N LEU A 226 8.87 3.59 -1.52
CA LEU A 226 9.83 4.53 -2.11
C LEU A 226 9.27 5.01 -3.44
N VAL A 227 8.98 6.29 -3.56
CA VAL A 227 8.40 6.88 -4.77
C VAL A 227 9.43 7.77 -5.45
N ARG A 228 9.71 7.51 -6.74
CA ARG A 228 10.60 8.36 -7.53
C ARG A 228 9.87 9.59 -8.01
N LEU A 229 10.49 10.76 -7.84
CA LEU A 229 9.96 12.05 -8.26
C LEU A 229 10.84 12.67 -9.36
N ARG A 230 10.26 13.56 -10.14
CA ARG A 230 10.97 14.34 -11.14
C ARG A 230 11.42 15.71 -10.62
N SER A 231 10.65 16.27 -9.68
CA SER A 231 10.92 17.55 -9.03
C SER A 231 10.57 17.48 -7.55
N ALA A 232 11.30 18.19 -6.70
CA ALA A 232 11.01 18.29 -5.26
C ALA A 232 9.70 19.06 -4.98
N ASP A 233 9.38 20.04 -5.83
CA ASP A 233 8.17 20.87 -5.69
C ASP A 233 6.89 20.15 -6.10
N VAL A 234 7.01 18.98 -6.75
CA VAL A 234 5.88 18.21 -7.29
C VAL A 234 5.81 16.84 -6.63
N ALA A 235 5.18 16.79 -5.44
CA ALA A 235 4.92 15.55 -4.72
C ALA A 235 3.69 14.76 -5.25
N THR A 236 3.03 15.23 -6.31
CA THR A 236 1.79 14.65 -6.86
C THR A 236 1.85 13.13 -7.05
N PRO A 237 2.94 12.50 -7.58
CA PRO A 237 3.00 11.05 -7.71
C PRO A 237 2.90 10.32 -6.36
N ALA A 238 3.57 10.84 -5.33
CA ALA A 238 3.53 10.28 -3.98
C ALA A 238 2.15 10.49 -3.33
N VAL A 239 1.55 11.68 -3.48
CA VAL A 239 0.19 11.99 -2.98
C VAL A 239 -0.85 11.09 -3.64
N THR A 240 -0.83 10.95 -4.97
CA THR A 240 -1.77 10.10 -5.72
C THR A 240 -1.66 8.64 -5.28
N LEU A 241 -0.43 8.15 -5.11
CA LEU A 241 -0.19 6.79 -4.65
C LEU A 241 -0.70 6.57 -3.22
N ALA A 242 -0.35 7.48 -2.30
CA ALA A 242 -0.79 7.44 -0.92
C ALA A 242 -2.32 7.47 -0.80
N THR A 243 -2.98 8.38 -1.54
CA THR A 243 -4.45 8.50 -1.55
C THR A 243 -5.13 7.23 -2.05
N ARG A 244 -4.60 6.63 -3.12
CA ARG A 244 -5.13 5.37 -3.66
C ARG A 244 -5.03 4.23 -2.65
N LEU A 245 -3.91 4.12 -1.94
CA LEU A 245 -3.69 3.08 -0.95
C LEU A 245 -4.50 3.31 0.33
N ALA A 246 -4.62 4.55 0.78
CA ALA A 246 -5.45 4.93 1.92
C ALA A 246 -6.96 4.70 1.66
N ALA A 247 -7.40 4.79 0.41
CA ALA A 247 -8.79 4.52 0.00
C ALA A 247 -9.06 3.04 -0.28
N GLY A 248 -8.05 2.15 -0.21
CA GLY A 248 -8.16 0.74 -0.58
C GLY A 248 -9.12 -0.03 0.33
N ALA A 249 -10.00 -0.85 -0.29
CA ALA A 249 -10.88 -1.76 0.42
C ALA A 249 -10.07 -2.94 1.02
N GLY A 250 -10.49 -3.44 2.18
CA GLY A 250 -9.93 -4.65 2.80
C GLY A 250 -9.06 -4.39 4.03
N GLN A 251 -8.93 -3.15 4.48
CA GLN A 251 -8.28 -2.83 5.75
C GLN A 251 -9.30 -2.87 6.91
N PRO A 252 -8.90 -3.29 8.11
CA PRO A 252 -9.80 -3.35 9.29
C PRO A 252 -10.24 -1.97 9.80
N GLY A 253 -9.68 -0.89 9.29
CA GLY A 253 -10.01 0.50 9.54
C GLY A 253 -9.46 1.37 8.40
N PRO A 254 -9.88 2.65 8.28
CA PRO A 254 -9.36 3.53 7.24
C PRO A 254 -7.88 3.86 7.54
N PRO A 255 -6.93 3.36 6.73
CA PRO A 255 -5.53 3.70 6.93
C PRO A 255 -5.29 5.18 6.64
N THR A 256 -4.31 5.75 7.31
CA THR A 256 -3.79 7.08 7.01
C THR A 256 -2.44 6.97 6.32
N ALA A 257 -2.07 8.00 5.59
CA ALA A 257 -0.78 8.03 4.93
C ALA A 257 0.00 9.30 5.24
N GLY A 258 1.32 9.15 5.29
CA GLY A 258 2.24 10.26 5.43
C GLY A 258 3.29 10.24 4.32
N ILE A 259 3.76 11.42 3.96
CA ILE A 259 4.76 11.63 2.92
C ILE A 259 5.89 12.46 3.52
N GLY A 260 7.11 11.91 3.52
CA GLY A 260 8.32 12.60 3.93
C GLY A 260 8.79 13.61 2.88
N GLU A 261 9.70 14.49 3.29
CA GLU A 261 10.31 15.45 2.36
C GLU A 261 11.08 14.72 1.25
N PRO A 262 10.93 15.18 0.00
CA PRO A 262 11.69 14.63 -1.12
C PRO A 262 13.20 14.83 -0.94
N ARG A 263 13.98 13.77 -1.15
CA ARG A 263 15.44 13.77 -1.03
C ARG A 263 16.11 13.12 -2.22
N ARG A 264 17.28 13.64 -2.56
CA ARG A 264 18.11 13.07 -3.62
C ARG A 264 19.02 11.98 -3.05
N GLY A 265 19.05 10.84 -3.71
CA GLY A 265 19.80 9.68 -3.25
C GLY A 265 19.13 8.96 -2.07
N LEU A 266 19.87 8.10 -1.40
CA LEU A 266 19.35 7.17 -0.39
C LEU A 266 19.92 7.40 1.01
N ALA A 267 20.96 8.24 1.17
CA ALA A 267 21.69 8.39 2.43
C ALA A 267 20.83 8.86 3.61
N THR A 268 19.80 9.65 3.34
CA THR A 268 18.87 10.18 4.35
C THR A 268 17.46 9.59 4.24
N LEU A 269 17.35 8.40 3.65
CA LEU A 269 16.06 7.75 3.46
C LEU A 269 15.38 7.33 4.77
N ALA A 270 16.17 6.95 5.78
CA ALA A 270 15.66 6.66 7.12
C ALA A 270 15.01 7.89 7.78
N ASP A 271 15.60 9.08 7.56
CA ASP A 271 15.00 10.33 8.05
C ASP A 271 13.69 10.63 7.30
N ALA A 272 13.66 10.44 5.98
CA ALA A 272 12.44 10.59 5.18
C ALA A 272 11.34 9.62 5.61
N TRP A 273 11.70 8.39 6.02
CA TRP A 273 10.76 7.42 6.60
C TRP A 273 10.20 7.89 7.94
N THR A 274 11.05 8.42 8.82
CA THR A 274 10.63 8.99 10.10
C THR A 274 9.61 10.12 9.89
N GLU A 275 9.84 10.98 8.92
CA GLU A 275 8.93 12.06 8.54
C GLU A 275 7.61 11.54 7.96
N ALA A 276 7.68 10.54 7.05
CA ALA A 276 6.49 9.92 6.48
C ALA A 276 5.64 9.25 7.57
N SER A 277 6.30 8.54 8.50
CA SER A 277 5.64 7.91 9.65
C SER A 277 4.97 8.92 10.56
N ALA A 278 5.64 10.04 10.84
CA ALA A 278 5.05 11.15 11.61
C ALA A 278 3.85 11.78 10.88
N GLY A 279 3.92 11.92 9.56
CA GLY A 279 2.81 12.38 8.73
C GLY A 279 1.58 11.48 8.85
N ALA A 280 1.76 10.16 8.76
CA ALA A 280 0.68 9.20 8.89
C ALA A 280 0.04 9.25 10.30
N ARG A 281 0.86 9.32 11.37
CA ARG A 281 0.36 9.48 12.74
C ARG A 281 -0.39 10.81 12.93
N ALA A 282 0.13 11.90 12.38
CA ALA A 282 -0.53 13.19 12.45
C ALA A 282 -1.88 13.21 11.73
N ALA A 283 -1.99 12.54 10.57
CA ALA A 283 -3.23 12.38 9.83
C ALA A 283 -4.27 11.58 10.64
N ALA A 284 -3.85 10.51 11.32
CA ALA A 284 -4.71 9.74 12.21
C ALA A 284 -5.17 10.56 13.43
N ALA A 285 -4.24 11.31 14.05
CA ALA A 285 -4.50 12.12 15.24
C ALA A 285 -5.38 13.33 14.95
N GLN A 286 -5.31 13.92 13.76
CA GLN A 286 -5.96 15.18 13.40
C GLN A 286 -6.71 15.07 12.07
N PRO A 287 -8.03 14.80 12.09
CA PRO A 287 -8.82 14.58 10.86
C PRO A 287 -8.78 15.72 9.85
N ARG A 288 -8.53 16.97 10.31
CA ARG A 288 -8.40 18.14 9.39
C ARG A 288 -7.20 18.04 8.44
N LEU A 289 -6.19 17.20 8.75
CA LEU A 289 -5.05 16.97 7.88
C LEU A 289 -5.40 16.02 6.73
N GLY A 290 -6.61 15.42 6.78
CA GLY A 290 -7.08 14.45 5.79
C GLY A 290 -6.43 13.07 5.97
N PRO A 291 -6.79 12.08 5.13
CA PRO A 291 -6.22 10.76 5.21
C PRO A 291 -4.76 10.70 4.74
N VAL A 292 -4.26 11.75 4.06
CA VAL A 292 -2.89 11.85 3.55
C VAL A 292 -2.29 13.17 3.98
N ALA A 293 -1.19 13.13 4.75
CA ALA A 293 -0.50 14.31 5.22
C ALA A 293 0.96 14.34 4.74
N GLN A 294 1.41 15.50 4.28
CA GLN A 294 2.81 15.75 3.96
C GLN A 294 3.54 16.30 5.19
N TRP A 295 4.79 15.90 5.40
CA TRP A 295 5.61 16.35 6.52
C TRP A 295 5.65 17.88 6.65
N SER A 296 5.81 18.61 5.53
CA SER A 296 5.79 20.08 5.49
C SER A 296 4.49 20.68 6.02
N ALA A 297 3.37 19.96 5.93
CA ALA A 297 2.04 20.48 6.23
C ALA A 297 1.50 20.09 7.64
N ILE A 298 2.18 19.20 8.38
CA ILE A 298 1.67 18.73 9.68
C ILE A 298 1.91 19.72 10.84
N GLY A 299 2.53 20.85 10.58
CA GLY A 299 2.67 21.93 11.57
C GLY A 299 3.38 21.51 12.86
N PRO A 300 2.78 21.72 14.04
CA PRO A 300 3.41 21.44 15.34
C PRO A 300 3.70 19.95 15.55
N TYR A 301 3.03 19.04 14.84
CA TYR A 301 3.29 17.61 14.94
C TYR A 301 4.69 17.21 14.50
N ARG A 302 5.38 18.06 13.68
CA ARG A 302 6.80 17.84 13.34
C ARG A 302 7.68 17.86 14.58
N MET A 303 7.45 18.83 15.46
CA MET A 303 8.23 18.95 16.69
C MET A 303 7.87 17.86 17.70
N LEU A 304 6.58 17.56 17.85
CA LEU A 304 6.13 16.51 18.75
C LEU A 304 6.67 15.13 18.34
N ALA A 305 6.69 14.82 17.05
CA ALA A 305 7.25 13.56 16.54
C ALA A 305 8.77 13.45 16.73
N ALA A 306 9.48 14.59 16.83
CA ALA A 306 10.93 14.61 17.08
C ALA A 306 11.29 14.47 18.57
N LEU A 307 10.37 14.79 19.49
CA LEU A 307 10.63 14.84 20.93
C LEU A 307 10.62 13.47 21.59
N ALA A 308 9.76 12.53 21.16
CA ALA A 308 9.68 11.23 21.80
C ALA A 308 9.10 10.15 20.85
N ALA A 309 9.65 8.94 20.93
CA ALA A 309 9.05 7.75 20.34
C ALA A 309 7.86 7.23 21.17
N ASP A 310 7.86 7.50 22.48
CA ASP A 310 6.81 7.13 23.43
C ASP A 310 6.01 8.37 23.87
N PRO A 311 4.75 8.17 24.35
CA PRO A 311 3.97 9.27 24.92
C PRO A 311 4.72 9.97 26.03
N VAL A 312 4.71 11.30 26.02
CA VAL A 312 5.29 12.06 27.13
C VAL A 312 4.39 11.88 28.35
N ASP A 313 4.89 11.16 29.36
CA ASP A 313 4.21 10.99 30.63
C ASP A 313 4.53 12.19 31.57
N ASP A 314 3.82 13.27 31.38
CA ASP A 314 3.94 14.45 32.20
C ASP A 314 3.05 14.37 33.46
N PRO A 315 3.63 14.55 34.69
CA PRO A 315 2.88 14.42 35.92
C PRO A 315 1.66 15.34 36.04
N ALA A 316 1.74 16.58 35.53
CA ALA A 316 0.65 17.55 35.60
C ALA A 316 -0.54 17.15 34.72
N THR A 317 -0.26 16.52 33.56
CA THR A 317 -1.31 16.21 32.58
C THR A 317 -1.83 14.76 32.69
N ARG A 318 -1.10 13.86 33.38
CA ARG A 318 -1.44 12.43 33.51
C ARG A 318 -2.89 12.18 33.97
N ALA A 319 -3.34 12.93 34.99
CA ALA A 319 -4.70 12.76 35.52
C ALA A 319 -5.77 13.13 34.47
N LEU A 320 -5.54 14.18 33.71
CA LEU A 320 -6.46 14.65 32.65
C LEU A 320 -6.51 13.69 31.45
N LEU A 321 -5.41 13.05 31.13
CA LEU A 321 -5.31 12.08 30.02
C LEU A 321 -5.92 10.71 30.34
N ALA A 322 -6.30 10.47 31.62
CA ALA A 322 -6.97 9.23 31.99
C ALA A 322 -8.35 9.09 31.29
N PRO A 323 -8.77 7.85 30.94
CA PRO A 323 -10.04 7.60 30.25
C PRO A 323 -11.27 8.24 30.90
N ALA A 324 -11.29 8.37 32.23
CA ALA A 324 -12.36 9.01 33.00
C ALA A 324 -12.54 10.50 32.69
N HIS A 325 -11.49 11.19 32.19
CA HIS A 325 -11.50 12.63 31.94
C HIS A 325 -11.46 13.00 30.45
N ARG A 326 -11.76 12.05 29.56
CA ARG A 326 -11.72 12.24 28.09
C ARG A 326 -12.50 13.47 27.62
N GLU A 327 -13.63 13.78 28.24
CA GLU A 327 -14.45 14.94 27.87
C GLU A 327 -13.81 16.27 28.28
N LEU A 328 -13.14 16.30 29.42
CA LEU A 328 -12.38 17.46 29.89
C LEU A 328 -11.14 17.68 29.01
N ALA A 329 -10.40 16.61 28.71
CA ALA A 329 -9.26 16.65 27.79
C ALA A 329 -9.65 17.20 26.41
N ARG A 330 -10.77 16.70 25.84
CA ARG A 330 -11.34 17.22 24.59
C ARG A 330 -11.72 18.70 24.69
N THR A 331 -12.29 19.11 25.82
CA THR A 331 -12.68 20.51 26.03
C THR A 331 -11.46 21.43 26.07
N ALA A 332 -10.43 21.05 26.82
CA ALA A 332 -9.16 21.79 26.89
C ALA A 332 -8.48 21.88 25.50
N GLU A 333 -8.44 20.78 24.78
CA GLU A 333 -7.83 20.77 23.44
C GLU A 333 -8.56 21.69 22.47
N VAL A 334 -9.89 21.64 22.39
CA VAL A 334 -10.68 22.54 21.51
C VAL A 334 -10.53 24.00 21.93
N PHE A 335 -10.43 24.29 23.23
CA PHE A 335 -10.16 25.65 23.71
C PHE A 335 -8.80 26.16 23.26
N LEU A 336 -7.75 25.36 23.40
CA LEU A 336 -6.38 25.70 22.98
C LEU A 336 -6.27 25.78 21.44
N ASP A 337 -6.89 24.87 20.70
CA ASP A 337 -6.99 24.91 19.23
C ASP A 337 -7.74 26.16 18.72
N SER A 338 -8.63 26.71 19.55
CA SER A 338 -9.33 27.97 19.29
C SER A 338 -8.53 29.20 19.72
N ALA A 339 -7.23 29.06 20.02
CA ALA A 339 -6.36 30.12 20.54
C ALA A 339 -6.91 30.80 21.82
N GLY A 340 -7.54 30.04 22.71
CA GLY A 340 -8.14 30.52 23.95
C GLY A 340 -9.44 31.32 23.76
N GLN A 341 -10.01 31.35 22.56
CA GLN A 341 -11.25 32.07 22.29
C GLN A 341 -12.48 31.27 22.75
N ALA A 342 -12.96 31.56 23.94
CA ALA A 342 -14.08 30.83 24.59
C ALA A 342 -15.34 30.75 23.72
N GLY A 343 -15.67 31.80 22.95
CA GLY A 343 -16.83 31.79 22.04
C GLY A 343 -16.70 30.76 20.91
N ARG A 344 -15.52 30.67 20.29
CA ARG A 344 -15.22 29.69 19.22
C ARG A 344 -15.19 28.29 19.79
N ALA A 345 -14.55 28.09 20.94
CA ALA A 345 -14.46 26.79 21.58
C ALA A 345 -15.85 26.26 21.99
N ALA A 346 -16.67 27.10 22.62
CA ALA A 346 -18.04 26.73 23.00
C ALA A 346 -18.90 26.34 21.78
N ALA A 347 -18.82 27.11 20.70
CA ALA A 347 -19.51 26.81 19.45
C ALA A 347 -19.01 25.48 18.83
N ALA A 348 -17.69 25.24 18.79
CA ALA A 348 -17.12 24.01 18.25
C ALA A 348 -17.46 22.76 19.07
N LEU A 349 -17.68 22.91 20.38
CA LEU A 349 -18.11 21.85 21.29
C LEU A 349 -19.63 21.68 21.35
N GLY A 350 -20.41 22.62 20.81
CA GLY A 350 -21.87 22.61 20.91
C GLY A 350 -22.37 22.82 22.34
N ILE A 351 -21.66 23.57 23.19
CA ILE A 351 -22.00 23.81 24.60
C ILE A 351 -22.15 25.32 24.90
N HIS A 352 -22.82 25.61 26.02
CA HIS A 352 -22.89 27.00 26.49
C HIS A 352 -21.55 27.48 27.09
N ARG A 353 -21.25 28.76 27.00
CA ARG A 353 -20.02 29.37 27.55
C ARG A 353 -19.79 29.08 29.03
N GLN A 354 -20.85 29.10 29.85
CA GLN A 354 -20.76 28.76 31.28
C GLN A 354 -20.29 27.34 31.52
N THR A 355 -20.79 26.39 30.72
CA THR A 355 -20.36 24.99 30.77
C THR A 355 -18.88 24.86 30.37
N LEU A 356 -18.43 25.63 29.35
CA LEU A 356 -17.03 25.65 28.96
C LEU A 356 -16.14 26.13 30.13
N TYR A 357 -16.46 27.28 30.76
CA TYR A 357 -15.67 27.81 31.88
C TYR A 357 -15.66 26.84 33.08
N TYR A 358 -16.80 26.21 33.40
CA TYR A 358 -16.84 25.19 34.43
C TYR A 358 -15.89 24.01 34.12
N ARG A 359 -15.88 23.51 32.88
CA ARG A 359 -15.00 22.42 32.48
C ARG A 359 -13.52 22.84 32.47
N LEU A 360 -13.19 24.06 32.04
CA LEU A 360 -11.82 24.58 32.07
C LEU A 360 -11.33 24.72 33.51
N SER A 361 -12.12 25.28 34.42
CA SER A 361 -11.76 25.33 35.83
C SER A 361 -11.55 23.92 36.42
N ARG A 362 -12.28 22.92 35.95
CA ARG A 362 -12.05 21.52 36.37
C ARG A 362 -10.75 20.97 35.82
N VAL A 363 -10.35 21.36 34.58
CA VAL A 363 -9.05 21.03 34.01
C VAL A 363 -7.92 21.63 34.85
N GLU A 364 -8.00 22.90 35.20
CA GLU A 364 -7.01 23.59 36.06
C GLU A 364 -6.87 22.87 37.42
N GLN A 365 -8.00 22.50 38.05
CA GLN A 365 -7.97 21.79 39.32
C GLN A 365 -7.32 20.40 39.21
N LEU A 366 -7.47 19.72 38.09
CA LEU A 366 -6.89 18.39 37.88
C LEU A 366 -5.41 18.43 37.54
N THR A 367 -4.98 19.46 36.83
CA THR A 367 -3.62 19.59 36.32
C THR A 367 -2.74 20.45 37.20
N GLY A 368 -3.32 21.37 37.96
CA GLY A 368 -2.60 22.43 38.67
C GLY A 368 -2.05 23.53 37.77
N LEU A 369 -2.41 23.49 36.49
CA LEU A 369 -1.97 24.50 35.49
C LEU A 369 -2.95 25.66 35.46
N ASP A 370 -2.40 26.88 35.19
CA ASP A 370 -3.18 28.08 34.99
C ASP A 370 -3.38 28.34 33.49
N LEU A 371 -4.61 28.28 33.04
CA LEU A 371 -4.92 28.47 31.62
C LEU A 371 -4.88 29.95 31.17
N ASP A 372 -4.60 30.90 32.06
CA ASP A 372 -4.28 32.28 31.71
C ASP A 372 -2.77 32.49 31.46
N GLU A 373 -1.93 31.55 31.91
CA GLU A 373 -0.49 31.55 31.68
C GLU A 373 -0.08 30.87 30.38
N GLY A 374 0.83 31.51 29.62
CA GLY A 374 1.22 31.05 28.28
C GLY A 374 2.02 29.73 28.29
N GLU A 375 2.91 29.53 29.27
CA GLU A 375 3.73 28.32 29.39
C GLU A 375 2.88 27.12 29.79
N ASP A 376 1.92 27.30 30.69
CA ASP A 376 0.99 26.24 31.10
C ASP A 376 0.06 25.82 29.96
N ARG A 377 -0.42 26.79 29.18
CA ARG A 377 -1.15 26.49 27.94
C ARG A 377 -0.32 25.69 26.94
N LEU A 378 0.95 26.06 26.76
CA LEU A 378 1.86 25.38 25.87
C LEU A 378 2.09 23.93 26.33
N LEU A 379 2.39 23.74 27.63
CA LEU A 379 2.59 22.41 28.21
C LEU A 379 1.36 21.53 28.00
N LEU A 380 0.18 22.02 28.39
CA LEU A 380 -1.07 21.29 28.25
C LEU A 380 -1.38 20.96 26.80
N HIS A 381 -1.20 21.91 25.89
CA HIS A 381 -1.47 21.71 24.47
C HIS A 381 -0.54 20.67 23.85
N MET A 382 0.75 20.74 24.17
CA MET A 382 1.74 19.74 23.72
C MET A 382 1.40 18.34 24.23
N ALA A 383 1.04 18.19 25.52
CA ALA A 383 0.67 16.92 26.10
C ALA A 383 -0.58 16.30 25.44
N LEU A 384 -1.61 17.12 25.22
CA LEU A 384 -2.85 16.68 24.55
C LEU A 384 -2.58 16.25 23.10
N LYS A 385 -1.77 17.00 22.35
CA LYS A 385 -1.40 16.64 20.97
C LYS A 385 -0.49 15.41 20.92
N SER A 386 0.46 15.29 21.85
CA SER A 386 1.32 14.10 21.97
C SER A 386 0.51 12.85 22.26
N ALA A 387 -0.43 12.92 23.21
CA ALA A 387 -1.29 11.78 23.51
C ALA A 387 -2.07 11.27 22.28
N ARG A 388 -2.51 12.16 21.40
CA ARG A 388 -3.18 11.78 20.14
C ARG A 388 -2.26 11.14 19.10
N LEU A 389 -0.98 11.51 19.08
CA LEU A 389 -0.02 10.87 18.16
C LEU A 389 0.24 9.42 18.50
N HIS A 390 0.01 9.04 19.77
CA HIS A 390 0.33 7.73 20.30
C HIS A 390 -0.92 6.88 20.65
N SER A 391 -2.13 7.45 20.46
CA SER A 391 -3.41 6.75 20.69
C SER A 391 -3.81 5.81 19.55
#